data_aec9394da26462d4723026f8f289b392
#
_entry.id   aec9394da26462d4723026f8f289b392
#
_cell.length_a   1.000
_cell.length_b   1.000
_cell.length_c   1.000
_cell.angle_alpha   90.00
_cell.angle_beta   90.00
_cell.angle_gamma   90.00
#
_symmetry.space_group_name_H-M   'P 1'
#
loop_
_entity.id
_entity.type
_entity.pdbx_description
1 polymer ?
#
loop_
_entity_poly.entity_id
_entity_poly.type
_entity_poly.pdbx_seq_one_letter_code
_entity_poly.pdbx_strand_id
1 'polypeptide(L)'
;DILVACPGRLQDLLDRKALTLESARTVVIDEADRMADMGFLPDVRRILDLTPSDRQTLLFSVTLDKDVAALTRDYQSDPVRHEVGPETPDIQLLQHHFWSVDRSERVKVAVNLIRRTGKTVVFTRTRHGADRAAKQLGREGLEAAVIHGARTQSQRDRALAHFTDGEALVLVATDDFLRG
;
A
#
# COMPACT_ATOMS: atom_id res chain seq x y z
N ASP A 1 27.09 8.15 -3.34
CA ASP A 1 25.99 7.81 -4.26
C ASP A 1 24.80 7.29 -3.47
N ILE A 2 23.59 7.44 -4.03
CA ILE A 2 22.34 6.96 -3.43
C ILE A 2 21.76 5.88 -4.34
N LEU A 3 21.44 4.71 -3.77
CA LEU A 3 20.75 3.63 -4.44
C LEU A 3 19.33 3.51 -3.87
N VAL A 4 18.33 3.60 -4.74
CA VAL A 4 16.90 3.37 -4.39
C VAL A 4 16.41 2.16 -5.15
N ALA A 5 15.87 1.16 -4.46
CA ALA A 5 15.40 -0.08 -5.06
C ALA A 5 14.32 -0.76 -4.21
N CYS A 6 13.44 -1.52 -4.86
CA CYS A 6 12.58 -2.49 -4.18
C CYS A 6 13.37 -3.77 -3.85
N PRO A 7 13.05 -4.49 -2.76
CA PRO A 7 13.81 -5.65 -2.30
C PRO A 7 14.09 -6.69 -3.38
N GLY A 8 13.06 -7.16 -4.10
CA GLY A 8 13.23 -8.18 -5.13
C GLY A 8 14.14 -7.75 -6.30
N ARG A 9 14.09 -6.47 -6.71
CA ARG A 9 14.98 -5.97 -7.77
C ARG A 9 16.42 -5.83 -7.29
N LEU A 10 16.61 -5.38 -6.06
CA LEU A 10 17.93 -5.28 -5.46
C LEU A 10 18.57 -6.68 -5.32
N GLN A 11 17.80 -7.66 -4.87
CA GLN A 11 18.28 -9.05 -4.77
C GLN A 11 18.72 -9.60 -6.14
N ASP A 12 17.93 -9.40 -7.21
CA ASP A 12 18.31 -9.81 -8.57
C ASP A 12 19.65 -9.19 -9.02
N LEU A 13 19.90 -7.92 -8.70
CA LEU A 13 21.16 -7.25 -9.06
C LEU A 13 22.35 -7.76 -8.23
N LEU A 14 22.14 -8.07 -6.96
CA LEU A 14 23.14 -8.67 -6.07
C LEU A 14 23.49 -10.09 -6.53
N ASP A 15 22.50 -10.92 -6.86
CA ASP A 15 22.69 -12.28 -7.35
C ASP A 15 23.48 -12.32 -8.67
N ARG A 16 23.25 -11.33 -9.53
CA ARG A 16 24.02 -11.12 -10.78
C ARG A 16 25.39 -10.49 -10.57
N LYS A 17 25.76 -10.15 -9.33
CA LYS A 17 27.00 -9.43 -9.01
C LYS A 17 27.15 -8.09 -9.77
N ALA A 18 26.03 -7.46 -10.12
CA ALA A 18 26.01 -6.16 -10.80
C ALA A 18 26.37 -5.00 -9.87
N LEU A 19 26.21 -5.20 -8.56
CA LEU A 19 26.62 -4.26 -7.51
C LEU A 19 26.92 -5.02 -6.21
N THR A 20 27.57 -4.35 -5.26
CA THR A 20 27.78 -4.81 -3.87
C THR A 20 27.26 -3.77 -2.89
N LEU A 21 26.98 -4.17 -1.67
CA LEU A 21 26.53 -3.29 -0.58
C LEU A 21 27.59 -3.10 0.51
N GLU A 22 28.78 -3.58 0.31
CA GLU A 22 29.90 -3.54 1.29
C GLU A 22 30.28 -2.12 1.75
N SER A 23 29.99 -1.13 0.93
CA SER A 23 30.25 0.28 1.24
C SER A 23 29.02 1.07 1.72
N ALA A 24 27.88 0.42 1.86
CA ALA A 24 26.62 1.06 2.28
C ALA A 24 26.67 1.40 3.79
N ARG A 25 26.94 2.65 4.12
CA ARG A 25 27.05 3.14 5.52
C ARG A 25 25.71 3.59 6.11
N THR A 26 24.73 3.83 5.29
CA THR A 26 23.37 4.19 5.70
C THR A 26 22.38 3.39 4.90
N VAL A 27 21.45 2.75 5.59
CA VAL A 27 20.33 2.01 4.98
C VAL A 27 19.03 2.60 5.47
N VAL A 28 18.14 2.88 4.55
CA VAL A 28 16.77 3.33 4.82
C VAL A 28 15.80 2.24 4.39
N ILE A 29 14.96 1.81 5.33
CA ILE A 29 13.87 0.88 5.10
C ILE A 29 12.58 1.69 5.22
N ASP A 30 11.90 1.90 4.10
CA ASP A 30 10.64 2.64 4.06
C ASP A 30 9.47 1.69 3.87
N GLU A 31 8.31 2.03 4.43
CA GLU A 31 7.10 1.19 4.43
C GLU A 31 7.37 -0.26 4.91
N ALA A 32 8.04 -0.41 6.06
CA ALA A 32 8.45 -1.72 6.59
C ALA A 32 7.26 -2.65 6.85
N ASP A 33 6.14 -2.14 7.35
CA ASP A 33 4.89 -2.88 7.55
C ASP A 33 4.32 -3.40 6.23
N ARG A 34 4.38 -2.60 5.18
CA ARG A 34 3.95 -3.04 3.85
C ARG A 34 4.83 -4.16 3.31
N MET A 35 6.14 -4.06 3.50
CA MET A 35 7.06 -5.14 3.12
C MET A 35 6.80 -6.42 3.92
N ALA A 36 6.42 -6.30 5.19
CA ALA A 36 5.99 -7.42 6.02
C ALA A 36 4.71 -8.07 5.48
N ASP A 37 3.66 -7.28 5.24
CA ASP A 37 2.38 -7.75 4.67
C ASP A 37 2.54 -8.46 3.31
N MET A 38 3.49 -8.00 2.50
CA MET A 38 3.78 -8.58 1.19
C MET A 38 4.74 -9.78 1.25
N GLY A 39 5.25 -10.14 2.43
CA GLY A 39 6.15 -11.26 2.63
C GLY A 39 7.60 -11.01 2.18
N PHE A 40 8.03 -9.75 2.06
CA PHE A 40 9.38 -9.39 1.62
C PHE A 40 10.43 -9.35 2.74
N LEU A 41 10.05 -9.55 4.00
CA LEU A 41 11.01 -9.48 5.11
C LEU A 41 12.18 -10.46 4.99
N PRO A 42 12.03 -11.70 4.48
CA PRO A 42 13.18 -12.58 4.24
C PRO A 42 14.20 -11.98 3.26
N ASP A 43 13.74 -11.31 2.19
CA ASP A 43 14.61 -10.67 1.21
C ASP A 43 15.26 -9.41 1.80
N VAL A 44 14.50 -8.61 2.57
CA VAL A 44 15.04 -7.45 3.31
C VAL A 44 16.15 -7.89 4.26
N ARG A 45 15.97 -8.97 5.02
CA ARG A 45 16.99 -9.52 5.92
C ARG A 45 18.26 -9.91 5.17
N ARG A 46 18.13 -10.67 4.07
CA ARG A 46 19.28 -11.02 3.22
C ARG A 46 20.05 -9.80 2.73
N ILE A 47 19.33 -8.75 2.31
CA ILE A 47 19.95 -7.50 1.84
C ILE A 47 20.70 -6.82 2.98
N LEU A 48 20.10 -6.74 4.17
CA LEU A 48 20.73 -6.14 5.36
C LEU A 48 21.97 -6.92 5.80
N ASP A 49 21.96 -8.24 5.69
CA ASP A 49 23.10 -9.10 6.02
C ASP A 49 24.31 -8.88 5.09
N LEU A 50 24.10 -8.33 3.89
CA LEU A 50 25.14 -7.97 2.93
C LEU A 50 25.71 -6.56 3.13
N THR A 51 25.18 -5.78 4.07
CA THR A 51 25.66 -4.45 4.39
C THR A 51 26.55 -4.46 5.65
N PRO A 52 27.47 -3.50 5.82
CA PRO A 52 28.34 -3.43 7.00
C PRO A 52 27.54 -3.41 8.32
N SER A 53 28.05 -4.05 9.34
CA SER A 53 27.42 -4.10 10.67
C SER A 53 27.43 -2.74 11.41
N ASP A 54 28.39 -1.87 11.09
CA ASP A 54 28.56 -0.52 11.64
C ASP A 54 27.77 0.56 10.89
N ARG A 55 26.85 0.15 9.99
CA ARG A 55 25.96 1.07 9.26
C ARG A 55 24.97 1.78 10.18
N GLN A 56 24.50 2.94 9.77
CA GLN A 56 23.28 3.53 10.29
C GLN A 56 22.07 2.91 9.62
N THR A 57 21.09 2.46 10.39
CA THR A 57 19.82 1.93 9.86
C THR A 57 18.66 2.82 10.28
N LEU A 58 17.93 3.34 9.32
CA LEU A 58 16.70 4.12 9.49
C LEU A 58 15.53 3.26 9.03
N LEU A 59 14.47 3.16 9.85
CA LEU A 59 13.29 2.39 9.53
C LEU A 59 12.05 3.29 9.66
N PHE A 60 11.26 3.33 8.62
CA PHE A 60 9.99 4.04 8.56
C PHE A 60 8.85 3.04 8.38
N SER A 61 7.80 3.19 9.19
CA SER A 61 6.63 2.31 9.18
C SER A 61 5.44 3.02 9.81
N VAL A 62 4.25 2.76 9.31
CA VAL A 62 3.01 3.27 9.91
C VAL A 62 2.65 2.45 11.16
N THR A 63 2.97 1.15 11.15
CA THR A 63 2.75 0.25 12.28
C THR A 63 4.05 -0.42 12.72
N LEU A 64 4.17 -0.69 14.01
CA LEU A 64 5.24 -1.49 14.59
C LEU A 64 4.66 -2.83 15.08
N ASP A 65 4.14 -3.60 14.14
CA ASP A 65 3.67 -4.95 14.42
C ASP A 65 4.82 -5.90 14.84
N LYS A 66 4.49 -7.18 15.12
CA LYS A 66 5.48 -8.16 15.59
C LYS A 66 6.63 -8.35 14.60
N ASP A 67 6.35 -8.27 13.30
CA ASP A 67 7.32 -8.54 12.25
C ASP A 67 8.27 -7.36 12.05
N VAL A 68 7.74 -6.14 12.05
CA VAL A 68 8.54 -4.90 12.01
C VAL A 68 9.35 -4.74 13.30
N ALA A 69 8.77 -5.03 14.46
CA ALA A 69 9.48 -5.00 15.73
C ALA A 69 10.62 -6.02 15.78
N ALA A 70 10.44 -7.21 15.18
CA ALA A 70 11.50 -8.19 15.05
C ALA A 70 12.65 -7.68 14.16
N LEU A 71 12.32 -7.03 13.02
CA LEU A 71 13.33 -6.43 12.15
C LEU A 71 14.13 -5.33 12.86
N THR A 72 13.44 -4.46 13.60
CA THR A 72 14.08 -3.41 14.44
C THR A 72 15.05 -4.02 15.43
N ARG A 73 14.62 -5.01 16.20
CA ARG A 73 15.46 -5.67 17.21
C ARG A 73 16.69 -6.35 16.61
N ASP A 74 16.55 -6.96 15.44
CA ASP A 74 17.62 -7.75 14.84
C ASP A 74 18.64 -6.87 14.10
N TYR A 75 18.27 -5.69 13.61
CA TYR A 75 19.10 -4.85 12.74
C TYR A 75 19.37 -3.42 13.22
N GLN A 76 18.79 -3.01 14.36
CA GLN A 76 19.08 -1.72 14.97
C GLN A 76 19.58 -1.93 16.41
N SER A 77 20.59 -1.14 16.81
CA SER A 77 21.12 -1.15 18.18
C SER A 77 20.77 0.19 18.83
N ASP A 78 20.03 0.13 19.95
CA ASP A 78 19.58 1.30 20.71
C ASP A 78 18.93 2.39 19.81
N PRO A 79 17.88 2.06 19.03
CA PRO A 79 17.30 3.00 18.09
C PRO A 79 16.57 4.13 18.81
N VAL A 80 16.76 5.35 18.32
CA VAL A 80 15.91 6.49 18.71
C VAL A 80 14.58 6.37 17.98
N ARG A 81 13.49 6.34 18.75
CA ARG A 81 12.13 6.24 18.19
C ARG A 81 11.48 7.62 18.12
N HIS A 82 10.99 7.96 16.94
CA HIS A 82 10.18 9.13 16.70
C HIS A 82 8.78 8.69 16.24
N GLU A 83 7.75 9.13 16.93
CA GLU A 83 6.36 8.91 16.54
C GLU A 83 5.73 10.23 16.13
N VAL A 84 5.04 10.19 14.99
CA VAL A 84 4.28 11.32 14.46
C VAL A 84 2.82 10.89 14.32
N GLY A 85 1.95 11.57 15.03
CA GLY A 85 0.52 11.27 15.05
C GLY A 85 0.04 10.64 16.36
N PRO A 86 -1.27 10.44 16.52
CA PRO A 86 -1.80 9.74 17.67
C PRO A 86 -1.38 8.26 17.63
N GLU A 87 -1.07 7.67 18.78
CA GLU A 87 -0.68 6.25 18.94
C GLU A 87 -1.68 5.27 18.33
N THR A 88 -2.93 5.66 18.26
CA THR A 88 -3.99 4.93 17.55
C THR A 88 -4.75 5.89 16.64
N PRO A 89 -5.02 5.53 15.37
CA PRO A 89 -5.98 6.28 14.56
C PRO A 89 -7.26 6.43 15.38
N ASP A 90 -7.88 7.61 15.34
CA ASP A 90 -9.13 7.85 16.07
C ASP A 90 -10.28 7.06 15.40
N ILE A 91 -10.23 5.73 15.61
CA ILE A 91 -11.19 4.75 15.08
C ILE A 91 -12.60 5.05 15.64
N GLN A 92 -12.69 5.80 16.75
CA GLN A 92 -13.96 6.17 17.37
C GLN A 92 -14.78 7.14 16.50
N LEU A 93 -14.12 7.86 15.57
CA LEU A 93 -14.81 8.73 14.61
C LEU A 93 -15.33 8.00 13.37
N LEU A 94 -14.90 6.75 13.16
CA LEU A 94 -15.31 5.94 12.02
C LEU A 94 -16.49 5.04 12.38
N GLN A 95 -17.55 5.12 11.59
CA GLN A 95 -18.67 4.19 11.70
C GLN A 95 -18.41 2.98 10.81
N HIS A 96 -18.31 1.81 11.43
CA HIS A 96 -18.14 0.54 10.73
C HIS A 96 -19.48 -0.17 10.57
N HIS A 97 -19.83 -0.52 9.34
CA HIS A 97 -21.03 -1.27 9.02
C HIS A 97 -20.66 -2.55 8.25
N PHE A 98 -21.18 -3.68 8.66
CA PHE A 98 -20.96 -4.95 8.03
C PHE A 98 -22.28 -5.52 7.51
N TRP A 99 -22.31 -5.91 6.23
CA TRP A 99 -23.50 -6.52 5.62
C TRP A 99 -23.16 -7.92 5.11
N SER A 100 -23.99 -8.89 5.47
CA SER A 100 -23.99 -10.19 4.82
C SER A 100 -24.83 -10.06 3.56
N VAL A 101 -24.21 -10.24 2.38
CA VAL A 101 -24.86 -10.03 1.08
C VAL A 101 -24.49 -11.15 0.14
N ASP A 102 -25.49 -11.71 -0.53
CA ASP A 102 -25.29 -12.70 -1.59
C ASP A 102 -24.47 -12.10 -2.74
N ARG A 103 -23.64 -12.93 -3.36
CA ARG A 103 -22.73 -12.50 -4.44
C ARG A 103 -23.47 -11.82 -5.60
N SER A 104 -24.69 -12.27 -5.93
CA SER A 104 -25.55 -11.73 -6.98
C SER A 104 -26.10 -10.33 -6.64
N GLU A 105 -26.27 -10.01 -5.37
CA GLU A 105 -26.88 -8.77 -4.90
C GLU A 105 -25.86 -7.67 -4.54
N ARG A 106 -24.56 -8.00 -4.49
CA ARG A 106 -23.51 -7.08 -4.06
C ARG A 106 -23.52 -5.74 -4.80
N VAL A 107 -23.72 -5.78 -6.12
CA VAL A 107 -23.71 -4.55 -6.94
C VAL A 107 -24.91 -3.69 -6.61
N LYS A 108 -26.11 -4.28 -6.47
CA LYS A 108 -27.32 -3.52 -6.12
C LYS A 108 -27.22 -2.88 -4.74
N VAL A 109 -26.68 -3.62 -3.76
CA VAL A 109 -26.45 -3.08 -2.42
C VAL A 109 -25.43 -1.93 -2.48
N ALA A 110 -24.31 -2.10 -3.18
CA ALA A 110 -23.31 -1.05 -3.36
C ALA A 110 -23.92 0.20 -4.02
N VAL A 111 -24.68 0.04 -5.11
CA VAL A 111 -25.37 1.14 -5.79
C VAL A 111 -26.29 1.91 -4.84
N ASN A 112 -27.12 1.18 -4.07
CA ASN A 112 -28.02 1.82 -3.12
C ASN A 112 -27.29 2.59 -2.03
N LEU A 113 -26.18 2.04 -1.52
CA LEU A 113 -25.34 2.72 -0.54
C LEU A 113 -24.71 3.98 -1.14
N ILE A 114 -24.07 3.88 -2.30
CA ILE A 114 -23.41 4.99 -2.98
C ILE A 114 -24.40 6.13 -3.27
N ARG A 115 -25.61 5.81 -3.74
CA ARG A 115 -26.66 6.81 -3.97
C ARG A 115 -27.09 7.56 -2.71
N ARG A 116 -26.96 6.94 -1.54
CA ARG A 116 -27.32 7.53 -0.24
C ARG A 116 -26.17 8.29 0.40
N THR A 117 -24.94 7.78 0.25
CA THR A 117 -23.73 8.36 0.88
C THR A 117 -23.04 9.40 0.00
N GLY A 118 -23.23 9.33 -1.32
CA GLY A 118 -22.54 10.20 -2.26
C GLY A 118 -21.13 9.70 -2.61
N LYS A 119 -20.16 10.58 -2.59
CA LYS A 119 -18.76 10.32 -2.97
C LYS A 119 -18.19 9.14 -2.19
N THR A 120 -17.79 8.07 -2.89
CA THR A 120 -17.46 6.78 -2.29
C THR A 120 -16.21 6.17 -2.90
N VAL A 121 -15.32 5.61 -2.06
CA VAL A 121 -14.21 4.77 -2.51
C VAL A 121 -14.60 3.30 -2.31
N VAL A 122 -14.45 2.50 -3.36
CA VAL A 122 -14.76 1.06 -3.37
C VAL A 122 -13.47 0.27 -3.52
N PHE A 123 -13.14 -0.52 -2.52
CA PHE A 123 -11.97 -1.40 -2.57
C PHE A 123 -12.30 -2.76 -3.13
N THR A 124 -11.40 -3.27 -3.96
CA THR A 124 -11.50 -4.62 -4.52
C THR A 124 -10.17 -5.35 -4.39
N ARG A 125 -10.23 -6.64 -4.16
CA ARG A 125 -9.05 -7.47 -3.96
C ARG A 125 -8.15 -7.60 -5.20
N THR A 126 -8.70 -7.42 -6.41
CA THR A 126 -7.95 -7.67 -7.65
C THR A 126 -8.20 -6.57 -8.68
N ARG A 127 -7.20 -6.36 -9.58
CA ARG A 127 -7.30 -5.42 -10.72
C ARG A 127 -8.51 -5.71 -11.61
N HIS A 128 -8.73 -6.99 -11.97
CA HIS A 128 -9.92 -7.41 -12.72
C HIS A 128 -11.23 -7.21 -11.94
N GLY A 129 -11.17 -7.30 -10.61
CA GLY A 129 -12.29 -6.97 -9.73
C GLY A 129 -12.65 -5.49 -9.82
N ALA A 130 -11.63 -4.61 -9.80
CA ALA A 130 -11.82 -3.17 -9.93
C ALA A 130 -12.45 -2.79 -11.27
N ASP A 131 -11.89 -3.26 -12.39
CA ASP A 131 -12.45 -2.99 -13.72
C ASP A 131 -13.89 -3.51 -13.86
N ARG A 132 -14.17 -4.70 -13.33
CA ARG A 132 -15.52 -5.29 -13.34
C ARG A 132 -16.50 -4.48 -12.50
N ALA A 133 -16.10 -4.09 -11.29
CA ALA A 133 -16.95 -3.29 -10.39
C ALA A 133 -17.30 -1.95 -11.03
N ALA A 134 -16.33 -1.21 -11.57
CA ALA A 134 -16.57 0.04 -12.25
C ALA A 134 -17.52 -0.12 -13.45
N LYS A 135 -17.32 -1.16 -14.27
CA LYS A 135 -18.21 -1.45 -15.40
C LYS A 135 -19.64 -1.78 -14.94
N GLN A 136 -19.81 -2.47 -13.81
CA GLN A 136 -21.13 -2.79 -13.27
C GLN A 136 -21.80 -1.56 -12.68
N LEU A 137 -21.07 -0.71 -11.94
CA LEU A 137 -21.55 0.56 -11.42
C LEU A 137 -21.97 1.51 -12.55
N GLY A 138 -21.18 1.59 -13.63
CA GLY A 138 -21.50 2.38 -14.82
C GLY A 138 -22.79 1.95 -15.51
N ARG A 139 -23.10 0.63 -15.54
CA ARG A 139 -24.38 0.12 -16.07
C ARG A 139 -25.59 0.55 -15.23
N GLU A 140 -25.38 0.82 -13.96
CA GLU A 140 -26.38 1.33 -13.03
C GLU A 140 -26.44 2.87 -12.98
N GLY A 141 -25.72 3.53 -13.90
CA GLY A 141 -25.69 4.99 -14.01
C GLY A 141 -24.81 5.72 -12.99
N LEU A 142 -23.84 5.01 -12.38
CA LEU A 142 -22.86 5.61 -11.50
C LEU A 142 -21.52 5.78 -12.22
N GLU A 143 -21.08 7.02 -12.43
CA GLU A 143 -19.75 7.32 -12.96
C GLU A 143 -18.67 6.86 -11.98
N ALA A 144 -17.77 5.99 -12.45
CA ALA A 144 -16.75 5.37 -11.61
C ALA A 144 -15.36 5.49 -12.25
N ALA A 145 -14.45 6.15 -11.57
CA ALA A 145 -13.03 6.17 -11.89
C ALA A 145 -12.34 4.92 -11.35
N VAL A 146 -11.31 4.40 -12.04
CA VAL A 146 -10.61 3.16 -11.65
C VAL A 146 -9.12 3.41 -11.48
N ILE A 147 -8.59 2.92 -10.34
CA ILE A 147 -7.19 3.05 -9.99
C ILE A 147 -6.62 1.70 -9.54
N HIS A 148 -5.55 1.23 -10.18
CA HIS A 148 -4.81 0.00 -9.78
C HIS A 148 -3.44 -0.07 -10.47
N GLY A 149 -2.57 -0.96 -10.02
CA GLY A 149 -1.18 -1.06 -10.46
C GLY A 149 -0.94 -1.39 -11.94
N ALA A 150 -1.98 -1.79 -12.73
CA ALA A 150 -1.85 -1.95 -14.18
C ALA A 150 -2.11 -0.64 -14.97
N ARG A 151 -2.52 0.44 -14.29
CA ARG A 151 -2.70 1.76 -14.91
C ARG A 151 -1.39 2.52 -14.94
N THR A 152 -1.15 3.28 -16.03
CA THR A 152 -0.01 4.20 -16.09
C THR A 152 -0.18 5.34 -15.09
N GLN A 153 0.90 6.03 -14.72
CA GLN A 153 0.83 7.14 -13.78
C GLN A 153 -0.17 8.20 -14.26
N SER A 154 -0.11 8.60 -15.53
CA SER A 154 -1.03 9.60 -16.08
C SER A 154 -2.51 9.15 -16.09
N GLN A 155 -2.77 7.84 -16.18
CA GLN A 155 -4.14 7.31 -16.03
C GLN A 155 -4.60 7.36 -14.57
N ARG A 156 -3.70 7.10 -13.63
CA ARG A 156 -4.00 7.19 -12.19
C ARG A 156 -4.29 8.63 -11.78
N ASP A 157 -3.47 9.56 -12.24
CA ASP A 157 -3.63 11.00 -11.94
C ASP A 157 -4.97 11.51 -12.49
N ARG A 158 -5.32 11.12 -13.73
CA ARG A 158 -6.64 11.46 -14.31
C ARG A 158 -7.80 10.86 -13.53
N ALA A 159 -7.72 9.59 -13.14
CA ALA A 159 -8.78 8.94 -12.38
C ALA A 159 -8.98 9.62 -11.01
N LEU A 160 -7.88 10.00 -10.36
CA LEU A 160 -7.93 10.72 -9.10
C LEU A 160 -8.52 12.13 -9.27
N ALA A 161 -8.09 12.87 -10.27
CA ALA A 161 -8.63 14.19 -10.60
C ALA A 161 -10.15 14.10 -10.87
N HIS A 162 -10.58 13.18 -11.72
CA HIS A 162 -11.98 12.94 -12.09
C HIS A 162 -12.88 12.65 -10.85
N PHE A 163 -12.34 11.90 -9.89
CA PHE A 163 -13.01 11.66 -8.62
C PHE A 163 -12.96 12.89 -7.71
N THR A 164 -11.82 13.58 -7.63
CA THR A 164 -11.64 14.75 -6.75
C THR A 164 -12.52 15.92 -7.20
N ASP A 165 -12.61 16.15 -8.49
CA ASP A 165 -13.41 17.24 -9.08
C ASP A 165 -14.92 16.93 -9.05
N GLY A 166 -15.31 15.72 -8.69
CA GLY A 166 -16.70 15.32 -8.56
C GLY A 166 -17.37 14.89 -9.85
N GLU A 167 -16.61 14.74 -10.94
CA GLU A 167 -17.08 14.21 -12.22
C GLU A 167 -17.39 12.71 -12.09
N ALA A 168 -16.59 11.96 -11.33
CA ALA A 168 -16.91 10.59 -10.92
C ALA A 168 -17.36 10.56 -9.45
N LEU A 169 -18.50 9.93 -9.21
CA LEU A 169 -19.03 9.74 -7.85
C LEU A 169 -18.28 8.63 -7.09
N VAL A 170 -17.69 7.70 -7.82
CA VAL A 170 -17.04 6.51 -7.26
C VAL A 170 -15.61 6.42 -7.71
N LEU A 171 -14.69 6.14 -6.78
CA LEU A 171 -13.34 5.69 -7.06
C LEU A 171 -13.24 4.21 -6.74
N VAL A 172 -12.95 3.37 -7.73
CA VAL A 172 -12.72 1.94 -7.53
C VAL A 172 -11.21 1.68 -7.51
N ALA A 173 -10.70 1.16 -6.41
CA ALA A 173 -9.28 0.92 -6.20
C ALA A 173 -8.98 -0.53 -5.78
N THR A 174 -7.75 -0.97 -5.97
CA THR A 174 -7.22 -2.17 -5.30
C THR A 174 -6.54 -1.77 -3.99
N ASP A 175 -6.55 -2.69 -3.01
CA ASP A 175 -5.97 -2.45 -1.69
C ASP A 175 -4.50 -2.01 -1.76
N ASP A 176 -3.74 -2.55 -2.73
CA ASP A 176 -2.33 -2.19 -2.96
C ASP A 176 -2.11 -0.71 -3.30
N PHE A 177 -3.14 -0.01 -3.78
CA PHE A 177 -2.99 1.36 -4.25
C PHE A 177 -3.05 2.40 -3.14
N LEU A 178 -3.76 2.13 -2.05
CA LEU A 178 -3.94 3.11 -0.96
C LEU A 178 -2.87 3.07 0.10
N ARG A 179 -2.01 2.08 0.03
CA ARG A 179 -0.90 1.92 0.97
C ARG A 179 0.41 2.50 0.42
N GLY A 180 0.40 3.26 -0.67
CA GLY A 180 1.57 3.84 -1.30
C GLY A 180 1.40 5.28 -1.71
#